data_fe695409253399b1b0b3c55061456d45
#
_entry.id   fe695409253399b1b0b3c55061456d45
#
_cell.length_a   1.000
_cell.length_b   1.000
_cell.length_c   1.000
_cell.angle_alpha   90.00
_cell.angle_beta   90.00
_cell.angle_gamma   90.00
#
_symmetry.space_group_name_H-M   'P 1'
#
loop_
_entity.id
_entity.type
_entity.pdbx_description
1 polymer ?
#
loop_
_entity_poly.entity_id
_entity_poly.type
_entity_poly.pdbx_seq_one_letter_code
_entity_poly.pdbx_strand_id
1 'polypeptide(L)'
;MIDVDLRKAPFTLDDEAIGWVEATLSDLTQDEKIGQLFVLIAMGDPGAAIADLKRFQPGGVTRFYGPDLAAEIAFAREFISSSKVPPLLSADLD
;
A
#
# COMPACT_ATOMS: atom_id res chain seq x y z
N MET A 1 5.27 20.00 0.81
CA MET A 1 4.05 20.84 0.92
C MET A 1 2.98 20.31 -0.01
N ILE A 2 1.75 20.27 0.46
CA ILE A 2 0.61 19.78 -0.33
C ILE A 2 -0.09 20.99 -0.93
N ASP A 3 -0.09 21.10 -2.27
CA ASP A 3 -0.76 22.17 -2.99
C ASP A 3 -2.23 21.88 -3.27
N VAL A 4 -2.69 20.69 -2.89
CA VAL A 4 -4.06 20.24 -3.12
C VAL A 4 -4.90 20.61 -1.91
N ASP A 5 -6.10 21.15 -2.15
CA ASP A 5 -7.05 21.41 -1.07
C ASP A 5 -7.79 20.12 -0.72
N LEU A 6 -7.34 19.48 0.35
CA LEU A 6 -7.90 18.21 0.79
C LEU A 6 -9.30 18.33 1.41
N ARG A 7 -9.76 19.55 1.71
CA ARG A 7 -11.11 19.78 2.24
C ARG A 7 -12.16 19.78 1.14
N LYS A 8 -11.75 20.02 -0.09
CA LYS A 8 -12.64 20.08 -1.24
C LYS A 8 -12.78 18.70 -1.92
N ALA A 9 -13.84 18.57 -2.72
CA ALA A 9 -14.02 17.40 -3.55
C ALA A 9 -12.80 17.23 -4.49
N PRO A 10 -12.40 16.01 -4.80
CA PRO A 10 -13.04 14.71 -4.46
C PRO A 10 -12.66 14.19 -3.07
N PHE A 11 -11.79 14.84 -2.34
CA PHE A 11 -11.25 14.32 -1.08
C PHE A 11 -12.19 14.52 0.11
N THR A 12 -12.64 15.75 0.32
CA THR A 12 -13.61 16.11 1.36
C THR A 12 -13.20 15.59 2.74
N LEU A 13 -11.93 15.81 3.12
CA LEU A 13 -11.38 15.33 4.38
C LEU A 13 -11.61 16.34 5.52
N ASP A 14 -11.80 15.81 6.73
CA ASP A 14 -11.85 16.63 7.94
C ASP A 14 -10.44 16.91 8.48
N ASP A 15 -10.36 17.68 9.57
CA ASP A 15 -9.08 18.08 10.15
C ASP A 15 -8.24 16.90 10.63
N GLU A 16 -8.88 15.88 11.22
CA GLU A 16 -8.18 14.68 11.71
C GLU A 16 -7.57 13.93 10.53
N ALA A 17 -8.32 13.72 9.48
CA ALA A 17 -7.84 13.01 8.29
C ALA A 17 -6.71 13.77 7.59
N ILE A 18 -6.84 15.09 7.48
CA ILE A 18 -5.78 15.94 6.88
C ILE A 18 -4.51 15.87 7.72
N GLY A 19 -4.65 15.93 9.05
CA GLY A 19 -3.51 15.80 9.95
C GLY A 19 -2.78 14.47 9.77
N TRP A 20 -3.53 13.38 9.59
CA TRP A 20 -2.94 12.07 9.31
C TRP A 20 -2.18 12.07 7.98
N VAL A 21 -2.76 12.64 6.93
CA VAL A 21 -2.12 12.72 5.61
C VAL A 21 -0.80 13.49 5.70
N GLU A 22 -0.83 14.66 6.32
CA GLU A 22 0.36 15.50 6.43
C GLU A 22 1.46 14.85 7.27
N ALA A 23 1.11 14.26 8.41
CA ALA A 23 2.07 13.59 9.27
C ALA A 23 2.68 12.38 8.57
N THR A 24 1.87 11.58 7.88
CA THR A 24 2.33 10.41 7.16
C THR A 24 3.27 10.80 6.03
N LEU A 25 2.91 11.82 5.26
CA LEU A 25 3.75 12.31 4.16
C LEU A 25 5.11 12.81 4.66
N SER A 26 5.11 13.54 5.78
CA SER A 26 6.35 14.02 6.41
C SER A 26 7.26 12.89 6.87
N ASP A 27 6.66 11.78 7.29
CA ASP A 27 7.39 10.65 7.84
C ASP A 27 7.97 9.72 6.77
N LEU A 28 7.48 9.80 5.54
CA LEU A 28 7.99 9.00 4.43
C LEU A 28 9.31 9.55 3.91
N THR A 29 10.27 8.65 3.66
CA THR A 29 11.49 9.02 2.93
C THR A 29 11.16 9.29 1.46
N GLN A 30 12.11 9.89 0.73
CA GLN A 30 11.94 10.13 -0.69
C GLN A 30 11.70 8.83 -1.47
N ASP A 31 12.46 7.79 -1.15
CA ASP A 31 12.30 6.48 -1.80
C ASP A 31 10.93 5.88 -1.50
N GLU A 32 10.46 6.01 -0.27
CA GLU A 32 9.13 5.53 0.11
C GLU A 32 8.01 6.29 -0.59
N LYS A 33 8.17 7.60 -0.77
CA LYS A 33 7.21 8.39 -1.55
C LYS A 33 7.15 7.92 -2.99
N ILE A 34 8.29 7.63 -3.59
CA ILE A 34 8.36 7.10 -4.96
C ILE A 34 7.69 5.73 -5.01
N GLY A 35 7.94 4.87 -4.02
CA GLY A 35 7.31 3.56 -3.94
C GLY A 35 5.79 3.62 -3.95
N GLN A 36 5.21 4.62 -3.33
CA GLN A 36 3.75 4.80 -3.28
C GLN A 36 3.11 5.02 -4.66
N LEU A 37 3.90 5.38 -5.66
CA LEU A 37 3.40 5.58 -7.02
C LEU A 37 3.27 4.29 -7.83
N PHE A 38 3.70 3.16 -7.26
CA PHE A 38 3.72 1.89 -7.96
C PHE A 38 2.74 0.89 -7.38
N VAL A 39 2.10 0.13 -8.28
CA VAL A 39 1.37 -1.09 -7.94
C VAL A 39 2.17 -2.23 -8.55
N LEU A 40 2.73 -3.08 -7.71
CA LEU A 40 3.61 -4.16 -8.15
C LEU A 40 2.83 -5.45 -8.33
N ILE A 41 3.30 -6.28 -9.25
CA ILE A 41 2.77 -7.64 -9.42
C ILE A 41 3.53 -8.55 -8.47
N ALA A 42 2.81 -9.26 -7.61
CA ALA A 42 3.39 -10.25 -6.71
C ALA A 42 2.91 -11.64 -7.14
N MET A 43 3.81 -12.41 -7.72
CA MET A 43 3.54 -13.75 -8.23
C MET A 43 4.28 -14.80 -7.42
N GLY A 44 3.82 -16.04 -7.53
CA GLY A 44 4.50 -17.18 -6.92
C GLY A 44 4.24 -17.30 -5.43
N ASP A 45 5.22 -17.82 -4.71
CA ASP A 45 5.09 -18.08 -3.27
C ASP A 45 4.88 -16.80 -2.48
N PRO A 46 3.79 -16.72 -1.69
CA PRO A 46 3.50 -15.49 -0.93
C PRO A 46 4.63 -15.09 0.02
N GLY A 47 5.26 -16.05 0.68
CA GLY A 47 6.34 -15.77 1.63
C GLY A 47 7.57 -15.15 0.98
N ALA A 48 7.89 -15.56 -0.24
CA ALA A 48 9.03 -15.02 -0.97
C ALA A 48 8.78 -13.61 -1.45
N ALA A 49 7.55 -13.30 -1.85
CA ALA A 49 7.20 -11.98 -2.34
C ALA A 49 7.21 -10.91 -1.25
N ILE A 50 6.87 -11.27 -0.03
CA ILE A 50 6.65 -10.29 1.04
C ILE A 50 7.91 -9.50 1.42
N ALA A 51 9.08 -10.12 1.34
CA ALA A 51 10.33 -9.47 1.72
C ALA A 51 10.64 -8.26 0.81
N ASP A 52 10.44 -8.42 -0.49
CA ASP A 52 10.64 -7.34 -1.45
C ASP A 52 9.60 -6.23 -1.27
N LEU A 53 8.35 -6.59 -1.00
CA LEU A 53 7.29 -5.63 -0.77
C LEU A 53 7.54 -4.78 0.47
N LYS A 54 8.02 -5.40 1.56
CA LYS A 54 8.38 -4.67 2.78
C LYS A 54 9.45 -3.62 2.53
N ARG A 55 10.43 -3.97 1.73
CA ARG A 55 11.56 -3.08 1.43
C ARG A 55 11.14 -1.95 0.49
N PHE A 56 10.35 -2.26 -0.52
CA PHE A 56 9.97 -1.30 -1.56
C PHE A 56 8.88 -0.33 -1.09
N GLN A 57 7.99 -0.76 -0.21
CA GLN A 57 6.84 0.02 0.25
C GLN A 57 5.97 0.54 -0.91
N PRO A 58 5.46 -0.35 -1.79
CA PRO A 58 4.63 0.10 -2.90
C PRO A 58 3.27 0.61 -2.43
N GLY A 59 2.63 1.44 -3.26
CA GLY A 59 1.28 1.91 -3.00
C GLY A 59 0.23 0.83 -3.09
N GLY A 60 0.52 -0.26 -3.77
CA GLY A 60 -0.37 -1.40 -3.87
C GLY A 60 0.30 -2.61 -4.48
N VAL A 61 -0.44 -3.69 -4.53
CA VAL A 61 0.03 -4.94 -5.14
C VAL A 61 -1.12 -5.60 -5.88
N THR A 62 -0.81 -6.21 -7.02
CA THR A 62 -1.72 -7.09 -7.75
C THR A 62 -1.26 -8.53 -7.53
N ARG A 63 -2.16 -9.37 -7.06
CA ARG A 63 -1.87 -10.75 -6.73
C ARG A 63 -2.57 -11.70 -7.70
N PHE A 64 -1.82 -12.71 -8.18
CA PHE A 64 -2.38 -13.88 -8.85
C PHE A 64 -2.48 -14.98 -7.79
N TYR A 65 -3.68 -15.24 -7.32
CA TYR A 65 -3.88 -16.12 -6.18
C TYR A 65 -3.55 -17.57 -6.51
N GLY A 66 -2.83 -18.21 -5.59
CA GLY A 66 -2.56 -19.63 -5.63
C GLY A 66 -3.68 -20.45 -4.98
N PRO A 67 -3.49 -21.77 -4.89
CA PRO A 67 -4.53 -22.66 -4.37
C PRO A 67 -4.68 -22.66 -2.85
N ASP A 68 -3.73 -22.08 -2.12
CA ASP A 68 -3.75 -22.09 -0.65
C ASP A 68 -4.32 -20.78 -0.12
N LEU A 69 -5.60 -20.79 0.22
CA LEU A 69 -6.30 -19.62 0.73
C LEU A 69 -5.68 -19.11 2.03
N ALA A 70 -5.28 -19.99 2.93
CA ALA A 70 -4.69 -19.58 4.20
C ALA A 70 -3.37 -18.81 3.97
N ALA A 71 -2.56 -19.24 3.02
CA ALA A 71 -1.32 -18.55 2.68
C ALA A 71 -1.59 -17.17 2.07
N GLU A 72 -2.63 -17.04 1.25
CA GLU A 72 -3.00 -15.75 0.65
C GLU A 72 -3.53 -14.78 1.70
N ILE A 73 -4.30 -15.25 2.67
CA ILE A 73 -4.77 -14.43 3.78
C ILE A 73 -3.59 -13.95 4.63
N ALA A 74 -2.66 -14.86 4.93
CA ALA A 74 -1.47 -14.52 5.69
C ALA A 74 -0.61 -13.47 4.96
N PHE A 75 -0.47 -13.60 3.65
CA PHE A 75 0.22 -12.63 2.82
C PHE A 75 -0.41 -11.24 2.93
N ALA A 76 -1.72 -11.15 2.76
CA ALA A 76 -2.43 -9.88 2.81
C ALA A 76 -2.26 -9.21 4.18
N ARG A 77 -2.41 -9.97 5.26
CA ARG A 77 -2.22 -9.45 6.62
C ARG A 77 -0.82 -8.95 6.86
N GLU A 78 0.19 -9.72 6.45
CA GLU A 78 1.59 -9.34 6.61
C GLU A 78 1.91 -8.09 5.81
N PHE A 79 1.45 -8.02 4.57
CA PHE A 79 1.68 -6.87 3.72
C PHE A 79 1.05 -5.60 4.30
N ILE A 80 -0.21 -5.68 4.72
CA ILE A 80 -0.91 -4.54 5.31
C ILE A 80 -0.22 -4.08 6.59
N SER A 81 0.12 -5.01 7.47
CA SER A 81 0.71 -4.67 8.78
C SER A 81 2.12 -4.10 8.67
N SER A 82 2.86 -4.44 7.62
CA SER A 82 4.22 -3.95 7.39
C SER A 82 4.29 -2.70 6.51
N SER A 83 3.16 -2.21 6.03
CA SER A 83 3.09 -1.03 5.17
C SER A 83 2.86 0.23 5.98
N LYS A 84 3.64 1.29 5.73
CA LYS A 84 3.49 2.58 6.41
C LYS A 84 2.18 3.27 6.04
N VAL A 85 1.77 3.11 4.77
CA VAL A 85 0.50 3.63 4.26
C VAL A 85 -0.36 2.42 3.91
N PRO A 86 -1.64 2.39 4.30
CA PRO A 86 -2.50 1.27 3.93
C PRO A 86 -2.48 1.05 2.42
N PRO A 87 -2.07 -0.14 1.96
CA PRO A 87 -1.88 -0.37 0.53
C PRO A 87 -3.18 -0.73 -0.19
N LEU A 88 -3.17 -0.54 -1.50
CA LEU A 88 -4.21 -1.05 -2.37
C LEU A 88 -3.92 -2.52 -2.68
N LEU A 89 -4.95 -3.34 -2.62
CA LEU A 89 -4.86 -4.74 -2.97
C LEU A 89 -5.79 -5.02 -4.15
N SER A 90 -5.24 -5.59 -5.20
CA SER A 90 -6.03 -6.03 -6.33
C SER A 90 -5.66 -7.47 -6.68
N ALA A 91 -6.51 -8.12 -7.43
CA ALA A 91 -6.29 -9.51 -7.84
C ALA A 91 -6.73 -9.70 -9.28
N ASP A 92 -6.00 -10.56 -9.97
CA ASP A 92 -6.42 -11.05 -11.27
C ASP A 92 -7.09 -12.40 -11.05
N LEU A 93 -8.40 -12.42 -11.31
CA LEU A 93 -9.25 -13.59 -11.02
C LEU A 93 -9.69 -14.30 -12.29
N ASP A 94 -8.93 -14.26 -13.30
CA ASP A 94 -9.22 -14.86 -14.60
C ASP A 94 -9.57 -16.35 -14.56
#